data_9b81afb5606e2d197753d3179016aaba
#
_entry.id   9b81afb5606e2d197753d3179016aaba
#
_cell.length_a   1.000
_cell.length_b   1.000
_cell.length_c   1.000
_cell.angle_alpha   90.00
_cell.angle_beta   90.00
_cell.angle_gamma   90.00
#
_symmetry.space_group_name_H-M   'P 1'
#
loop_
_entity.id
_entity.type
_entity.pdbx_description
1 polymer ?
#
loop_
_entity_poly.entity_id
_entity_poly.type
_entity_poly.pdbx_seq_one_letter_code
_entity_poly.pdbx_strand_id
1 'polypeptide(L)'
;TTQGFAIYGRYAFSMHDKGQCVIIDLKRNRLVNTFILDGNTGHCNNASFGVERYSRKSQFPLFYVTECRGERACYVNDITTEGARLVQKIFYDGEEITGPCDWAVDAARKRIYLYCTIGSLRWLKWFPLPQLADSDDKGEVHLQAEDALGSIPAGDIAIPQGSHIYKDVIFLMMQNLVQQLSQPR
;
A
#
# COMPACT_ATOMS: atom_id res chain seq x y z
N THR A 1 11.33 -10.17 6.45
CA THR A 1 11.58 -10.08 5.00
C THR A 1 11.32 -8.67 4.51
N THR A 2 12.08 -8.21 3.50
CA THR A 2 11.84 -6.94 2.80
C THR A 2 10.58 -7.09 1.97
N GLN A 3 9.71 -6.08 2.02
CA GLN A 3 8.40 -6.09 1.38
C GLN A 3 8.20 -4.81 0.53
N GLY A 4 7.36 -3.88 0.96
CA GLY A 4 7.08 -2.64 0.24
C GLY A 4 8.29 -1.70 0.16
N PHE A 5 8.31 -0.88 -0.89
CA PHE A 5 9.39 0.08 -1.13
C PHE A 5 8.86 1.36 -1.75
N ALA A 6 9.28 2.51 -1.24
CA ALA A 6 8.94 3.81 -1.80
C ALA A 6 10.13 4.77 -1.76
N ILE A 7 10.15 5.74 -2.68
CA ILE A 7 11.14 6.80 -2.72
C ILE A 7 10.43 8.15 -2.68
N TYR A 8 10.96 9.06 -1.85
CA TYR A 8 10.57 10.46 -1.87
C TYR A 8 11.80 11.37 -1.76
N GLY A 9 12.03 12.17 -2.78
CA GLY A 9 13.22 13.00 -2.87
C GLY A 9 14.49 12.16 -2.80
N ARG A 10 15.32 12.41 -1.78
CA ARG A 10 16.58 11.67 -1.58
C ARG A 10 16.46 10.47 -0.64
N TYR A 11 15.28 10.18 -0.14
CA TYR A 11 15.06 9.12 0.84
C TYR A 11 14.36 7.92 0.22
N ALA A 12 14.87 6.72 0.51
CA ALA A 12 14.20 5.45 0.27
C ALA A 12 13.62 4.91 1.59
N PHE A 13 12.43 4.37 1.51
CA PHE A 13 11.67 3.77 2.61
C PHE A 13 11.42 2.31 2.27
N SER A 14 12.06 1.41 3.00
CA SER A 14 11.92 -0.03 2.84
C SER A 14 11.05 -0.57 3.97
N MET A 15 9.91 -1.15 3.61
CA MET A 15 9.00 -1.79 4.53
C MET A 15 9.35 -3.25 4.71
N HIS A 16 9.16 -3.75 5.91
CA HIS A 16 9.33 -5.13 6.29
C HIS A 16 8.07 -5.62 7.03
N ASP A 17 8.00 -6.92 7.27
CA ASP A 17 6.94 -7.50 8.08
C ASP A 17 6.84 -6.81 9.45
N LYS A 18 5.64 -6.79 10.01
CA LYS A 18 5.31 -6.19 11.31
C LYS A 18 5.56 -4.68 11.37
N GLY A 19 5.39 -4.01 10.22
CA GLY A 19 5.47 -2.55 10.16
C GLY A 19 6.87 -1.96 10.32
N GLN A 20 7.94 -2.75 10.29
CA GLN A 20 9.29 -2.20 10.36
C GLN A 20 9.59 -1.36 9.10
N CYS A 21 10.00 -0.12 9.31
CA CYS A 21 10.40 0.81 8.26
C CYS A 21 11.88 1.13 8.40
N VAL A 22 12.63 0.98 7.32
CA VAL A 22 14.05 1.34 7.21
C VAL A 22 14.19 2.51 6.27
N ILE A 23 14.80 3.61 6.72
CA ILE A 23 15.00 4.82 5.92
C ILE A 23 16.47 4.97 5.54
N ILE A 24 16.72 5.14 4.25
CA ILE A 24 18.04 5.30 3.66
C ILE A 24 18.14 6.66 2.97
N ASP A 25 19.20 7.41 3.24
CA ASP A 25 19.56 8.62 2.50
C ASP A 25 20.37 8.22 1.26
N LEU A 26 19.73 8.23 0.11
CA LEU A 26 20.33 7.84 -1.17
C LEU A 26 21.46 8.79 -1.61
N LYS A 27 21.38 10.09 -1.23
CA LYS A 27 22.43 11.06 -1.56
C LYS A 27 23.71 10.84 -0.76
N ARG A 28 23.56 10.43 0.51
CA ARG A 28 24.68 10.19 1.43
C ARG A 28 25.06 8.73 1.54
N ASN A 29 24.31 7.86 0.86
CA ASN A 29 24.46 6.40 0.86
C ASN A 29 24.59 5.82 2.28
N ARG A 30 23.66 6.18 3.17
CA ARG A 30 23.67 5.76 4.57
C ARG A 30 22.31 5.48 5.13
N LEU A 31 22.25 4.57 6.10
CA LEU A 31 21.09 4.38 6.95
C LEU A 31 20.79 5.67 7.73
N VAL A 32 19.52 6.08 7.76
CA VAL A 32 19.03 7.23 8.54
C VAL A 32 18.43 6.74 9.83
N ASN A 33 17.44 5.85 9.76
CA ASN A 33 16.72 5.33 10.92
C ASN A 33 16.04 4.01 10.61
N THR A 34 15.65 3.30 11.67
CA THR A 34 14.80 2.11 11.62
C THR A 34 13.81 2.18 12.79
N PHE A 35 12.53 2.07 12.49
CA PHE A 35 11.45 2.08 13.49
C PHE A 35 10.26 1.23 13.04
N ILE A 36 9.29 1.06 13.90
CA ILE A 36 8.04 0.33 13.61
C ILE A 36 6.92 1.34 13.45
N LEU A 37 6.12 1.19 12.37
CA LEU A 37 4.91 1.99 12.16
C LEU A 37 3.84 1.59 13.17
N ASP A 38 3.22 2.57 13.80
CA ASP A 38 2.12 2.34 14.74
C ASP A 38 0.94 1.63 14.06
N GLY A 39 0.37 0.66 14.77
CA GLY A 39 -0.82 -0.07 14.32
C GLY A 39 -0.59 -1.02 13.14
N ASN A 40 0.58 -1.03 12.51
CA ASN A 40 0.87 -1.90 11.39
C ASN A 40 1.63 -3.15 11.84
N THR A 41 0.90 -4.21 12.19
CA THR A 41 1.46 -5.45 12.72
C THR A 41 1.58 -6.56 11.68
N GLY A 42 1.10 -6.32 10.46
CA GLY A 42 0.94 -7.31 9.41
C GLY A 42 2.05 -7.31 8.36
N HIS A 43 1.68 -7.80 7.19
CA HIS A 43 2.55 -7.99 6.03
C HIS A 43 2.47 -6.78 5.09
N CYS A 44 3.49 -5.92 5.13
CA CYS A 44 3.54 -4.63 4.46
C CYS A 44 4.08 -4.73 3.03
N ASN A 45 3.37 -5.41 2.13
CA ASN A 45 3.90 -5.77 0.81
C ASN A 45 3.95 -4.61 -0.20
N ASN A 46 3.37 -3.46 0.08
CA ASN A 46 3.51 -2.27 -0.76
C ASN A 46 3.60 -0.99 0.07
N ALA A 47 4.26 0.02 -0.50
CA ALA A 47 4.36 1.35 0.08
C ALA A 47 4.40 2.42 -1.02
N SER A 48 3.75 3.55 -0.79
CA SER A 48 3.74 4.68 -1.71
C SER A 48 3.48 6.01 -1.00
N PHE A 49 3.86 7.11 -1.63
CA PHE A 49 3.53 8.46 -1.17
C PHE A 49 2.34 9.02 -1.95
N GLY A 50 1.44 9.71 -1.24
CA GLY A 50 0.38 10.51 -1.83
C GLY A 50 0.80 11.96 -2.07
N VAL A 51 -0.20 12.85 -2.13
CA VAL A 51 0.01 14.30 -2.32
C VAL A 51 -0.35 15.11 -1.08
N GLU A 52 -1.32 14.66 -0.29
CA GLU A 52 -1.76 15.32 0.92
C GLU A 52 -0.69 15.25 2.01
N ARG A 53 -0.62 16.27 2.86
CA ARG A 53 0.21 16.31 4.06
C ARG A 53 -0.69 16.42 5.28
N TYR A 54 -0.32 15.75 6.36
CA TYR A 54 -1.06 15.86 7.61
C TYR A 54 -1.14 17.32 8.10
N SER A 55 -0.05 18.06 7.93
CA SER A 55 0.04 19.48 8.25
C SER A 55 1.06 20.20 7.37
N ARG A 56 1.06 21.53 7.42
CA ARG A 56 2.07 22.34 6.73
C ARG A 56 3.51 22.07 7.23
N LYS A 57 3.65 21.47 8.43
CA LYS A 57 4.93 21.12 9.04
C LYS A 57 5.38 19.69 8.75
N SER A 58 4.52 18.86 8.13
CA SER A 58 4.87 17.48 7.80
C SER A 58 6.09 17.42 6.88
N GLN A 59 7.06 16.57 7.22
CA GLN A 59 8.32 16.44 6.48
C GLN A 59 8.06 15.85 5.09
N PHE A 60 7.14 14.88 4.98
CA PHE A 60 6.78 14.22 3.75
C PHE A 60 5.26 14.31 3.50
N PRO A 61 4.77 14.03 2.28
CA PRO A 61 3.37 13.70 2.08
C PRO A 61 2.98 12.46 2.86
N LEU A 62 1.68 12.20 2.98
CA LEU A 62 1.16 10.99 3.60
C LEU A 62 1.74 9.74 2.94
N PHE A 63 2.10 8.79 3.79
CA PHE A 63 2.74 7.53 3.43
C PHE A 63 1.74 6.38 3.58
N TYR A 64 1.45 5.72 2.48
CA TYR A 64 0.46 4.66 2.34
C TYR A 64 1.15 3.31 2.35
N VAL A 65 0.73 2.42 3.22
CA VAL A 65 1.31 1.07 3.39
C VAL A 65 0.21 0.03 3.36
N THR A 66 0.33 -0.95 2.49
CA THR A 66 -0.61 -2.07 2.43
C THR A 66 -0.39 -3.03 3.61
N GLU A 67 -1.46 -3.37 4.31
CA GLU A 67 -1.56 -4.57 5.12
C GLU A 67 -2.33 -5.63 4.32
N CYS A 68 -1.61 -6.61 3.75
CA CYS A 68 -2.17 -7.42 2.68
C CYS A 68 -3.00 -8.63 3.15
N ARG A 69 -2.94 -9.04 4.42
CA ARG A 69 -3.52 -10.32 4.88
C ARG A 69 -4.51 -10.19 6.04
N GLY A 70 -4.18 -9.47 7.09
CA GLY A 70 -5.00 -9.32 8.30
C GLY A 70 -6.25 -8.49 8.02
N GLU A 71 -6.17 -7.20 8.26
CA GLU A 71 -7.27 -6.27 7.99
C GLU A 71 -7.47 -6.00 6.49
N ARG A 72 -6.48 -6.30 5.65
CA ARG A 72 -6.48 -6.01 4.20
C ARG A 72 -6.71 -4.54 3.87
N ALA A 73 -6.25 -3.68 4.77
CA ALA A 73 -6.42 -2.23 4.70
C ALA A 73 -5.17 -1.54 4.14
N CYS A 74 -5.36 -0.30 3.71
CA CYS A 74 -4.26 0.62 3.46
C CYS A 74 -4.09 1.54 4.66
N TYR A 75 -2.93 1.47 5.32
CA TYR A 75 -2.58 2.32 6.46
C TYR A 75 -1.90 3.59 5.99
N VAL A 76 -2.45 4.72 6.40
CA VAL A 76 -1.98 6.05 6.01
C VAL A 76 -1.26 6.69 7.18
N ASN A 77 -0.01 7.08 6.97
CA ASN A 77 0.86 7.56 8.03
C ASN A 77 1.37 8.98 7.73
N ASP A 78 1.42 9.81 8.76
CA ASP A 78 2.26 11.02 8.79
C ASP A 78 3.67 10.59 9.21
N ILE A 79 4.59 10.53 8.26
CA ILE A 79 5.94 9.98 8.45
C ILE A 79 7.01 11.06 8.42
N THR A 80 8.04 10.87 9.24
CA THR A 80 9.26 11.66 9.27
C THR A 80 10.48 10.74 9.22
N THR A 81 11.68 11.30 9.20
CA THR A 81 12.91 10.50 9.38
C THR A 81 13.07 9.93 10.79
N GLU A 82 12.30 10.41 11.77
CA GLU A 82 12.41 10.02 13.18
C GLU A 82 11.35 9.01 13.61
N GLY A 83 10.24 8.89 12.86
CA GLY A 83 9.13 8.01 13.18
C GLY A 83 7.90 8.29 12.34
N ALA A 84 6.82 7.60 12.66
CA ALA A 84 5.54 7.74 11.96
C ALA A 84 4.37 7.67 12.95
N ARG A 85 3.25 8.24 12.53
CA ARG A 85 1.97 8.19 13.22
C ARG A 85 0.89 7.74 12.25
N LEU A 86 0.13 6.72 12.61
CA LEU A 86 -1.08 6.32 11.89
C LEU A 86 -2.13 7.44 11.98
N VAL A 87 -2.65 7.88 10.83
CA VAL A 87 -3.61 8.98 10.76
C VAL A 87 -4.91 8.61 10.05
N GLN A 88 -4.90 7.52 9.27
CA GLN A 88 -6.10 7.01 8.61
C GLN A 88 -5.91 5.54 8.23
N LYS A 89 -6.99 4.77 8.19
CA LYS A 89 -7.06 3.45 7.55
C LYS A 89 -8.09 3.49 6.44
N ILE A 90 -7.79 2.84 5.31
CA ILE A 90 -8.71 2.74 4.17
C ILE A 90 -9.04 1.26 3.98
N PHE A 91 -10.33 0.95 4.03
CA PHE A 91 -10.90 -0.38 3.83
C PHE A 91 -11.72 -0.43 2.54
N TYR A 92 -11.94 -1.63 2.03
CA TYR A 92 -12.92 -1.90 1.00
C TYR A 92 -13.96 -2.89 1.53
N ASP A 93 -15.19 -2.43 1.66
CA ASP A 93 -16.32 -3.18 2.21
C ASP A 93 -17.38 -3.54 1.15
N GLY A 94 -17.15 -3.14 -0.10
CA GLY A 94 -18.14 -3.35 -1.16
C GLY A 94 -18.36 -4.83 -1.52
N GLU A 95 -17.33 -5.67 -1.36
CA GLU A 95 -17.36 -7.10 -1.63
C GLU A 95 -16.34 -7.83 -0.76
N GLU A 96 -16.58 -9.08 -0.43
CA GLU A 96 -15.66 -9.88 0.39
C GLU A 96 -14.35 -10.18 -0.35
N ILE A 97 -13.25 -9.72 0.22
CA ILE A 97 -11.90 -10.06 -0.24
C ILE A 97 -11.51 -11.41 0.37
N THR A 98 -11.32 -12.43 -0.48
CA THR A 98 -11.07 -13.81 -0.05
C THR A 98 -9.60 -14.19 0.06
N GLY A 99 -8.68 -13.32 -0.35
CA GLY A 99 -7.23 -13.57 -0.33
C GLY A 99 -6.40 -12.33 0.04
N PRO A 100 -5.08 -12.41 -0.12
CA PRO A 100 -4.24 -11.24 0.02
C PRO A 100 -4.60 -10.15 -0.98
N CYS A 101 -4.49 -8.89 -0.56
CA CYS A 101 -4.70 -7.73 -1.42
C CYS A 101 -3.45 -6.84 -1.48
N ASP A 102 -3.47 -5.90 -2.40
CA ASP A 102 -2.46 -4.87 -2.52
C ASP A 102 -3.10 -3.51 -2.81
N TRP A 103 -2.59 -2.47 -2.17
CA TRP A 103 -3.02 -1.10 -2.37
C TRP A 103 -1.89 -0.29 -2.98
N ALA A 104 -2.17 0.48 -4.03
CA ALA A 104 -1.21 1.35 -4.69
C ALA A 104 -1.80 2.75 -4.89
N VAL A 105 -0.99 3.78 -4.67
CA VAL A 105 -1.41 5.17 -4.84
C VAL A 105 -0.83 5.76 -6.12
N ASP A 106 -1.69 6.29 -6.95
CA ASP A 106 -1.34 7.20 -8.06
C ASP A 106 -1.49 8.65 -7.57
N ALA A 107 -0.40 9.20 -7.11
CA ALA A 107 -0.36 10.57 -6.60
C ALA A 107 -0.69 11.60 -7.69
N ALA A 108 -0.30 11.34 -8.94
CA ALA A 108 -0.51 12.26 -10.06
C ALA A 108 -1.99 12.38 -10.44
N ARG A 109 -2.73 11.26 -10.40
CA ARG A 109 -4.17 11.23 -10.72
C ARG A 109 -5.07 11.32 -9.49
N LYS A 110 -4.49 11.35 -8.30
CA LYS A 110 -5.21 11.29 -7.01
C LYS A 110 -6.16 10.10 -6.96
N ARG A 111 -5.62 8.91 -7.24
CA ARG A 111 -6.34 7.64 -7.23
C ARG A 111 -5.66 6.65 -6.31
N ILE A 112 -6.45 5.74 -5.78
CA ILE A 112 -5.96 4.56 -5.08
C ILE A 112 -6.47 3.32 -5.82
N TYR A 113 -5.59 2.35 -6.01
CA TYR A 113 -5.87 1.09 -6.69
C TYR A 113 -5.85 -0.04 -5.67
N LEU A 114 -6.85 -0.90 -5.75
CA LEU A 114 -6.95 -2.13 -4.99
C LEU A 114 -6.83 -3.32 -5.93
N TYR A 115 -5.77 -4.11 -5.77
CA TYR A 115 -5.62 -5.41 -6.39
C TYR A 115 -5.99 -6.49 -5.39
N CYS A 116 -7.04 -7.26 -5.65
CA CYS A 116 -7.61 -8.19 -4.67
C CYS A 116 -8.24 -9.41 -5.34
N THR A 117 -8.55 -10.44 -4.52
CA THR A 117 -9.37 -11.58 -4.93
C THR A 117 -10.77 -11.41 -4.36
N ILE A 118 -11.79 -11.53 -5.23
CA ILE A 118 -13.19 -11.55 -4.86
C ILE A 118 -13.77 -12.85 -5.45
N GLY A 119 -14.32 -13.71 -4.60
CA GLY A 119 -14.66 -15.07 -5.01
C GLY A 119 -13.42 -15.84 -5.46
N SER A 120 -13.41 -16.28 -6.72
CA SER A 120 -12.29 -17.00 -7.34
C SER A 120 -11.47 -16.14 -8.33
N LEU A 121 -11.84 -14.90 -8.55
CA LEU A 121 -11.24 -14.03 -9.56
C LEU A 121 -10.38 -12.94 -8.93
N ARG A 122 -9.33 -12.57 -9.64
CA ARG A 122 -8.51 -11.39 -9.34
C ARG A 122 -9.13 -10.17 -10.01
N TRP A 123 -9.14 -9.05 -9.26
CA TRP A 123 -9.67 -7.78 -9.69
C TRP A 123 -8.69 -6.67 -9.43
N LEU A 124 -8.63 -5.72 -10.36
CA LEU A 124 -8.06 -4.41 -10.14
C LEU A 124 -9.21 -3.41 -10.12
N LYS A 125 -9.42 -2.78 -8.97
CA LYS A 125 -10.40 -1.71 -8.77
C LYS A 125 -9.66 -0.41 -8.48
N TRP A 126 -10.24 0.74 -8.83
CA TRP A 126 -9.66 2.03 -8.49
C TRP A 126 -10.71 3.03 -8.05
N PHE A 127 -10.31 3.88 -7.14
CA PHE A 127 -11.16 4.84 -6.44
C PHE A 127 -10.51 6.22 -6.45
N PRO A 128 -11.26 7.32 -6.20
CA PRO A 128 -10.64 8.57 -5.76
C PRO A 128 -9.75 8.29 -4.55
N LEU A 129 -8.59 8.94 -4.48
CA LEU A 129 -7.73 8.82 -3.30
C LEU A 129 -8.42 9.52 -2.12
N PRO A 130 -8.79 8.81 -1.04
CA PRO A 130 -9.40 9.43 0.13
C PRO A 130 -8.47 10.48 0.74
N GLN A 131 -9.07 11.58 1.20
CA GLN A 131 -8.40 12.60 1.98
C GLN A 131 -8.56 12.34 3.47
N LEU A 132 -7.76 12.95 4.32
CA LEU A 132 -7.91 12.81 5.77
C LEU A 132 -9.29 13.29 6.27
N ALA A 133 -9.87 14.29 5.60
CA ALA A 133 -11.20 14.81 5.92
C ALA A 133 -12.35 13.83 5.62
N ASP A 134 -12.11 12.78 4.82
CA ASP A 134 -13.10 11.76 4.50
C ASP A 134 -13.20 10.67 5.59
N SER A 135 -12.30 10.70 6.58
CA SER A 135 -12.31 9.75 7.70
C SER A 135 -13.50 9.95 8.62
N ASP A 136 -14.02 8.85 9.12
CA ASP A 136 -14.95 8.84 10.23
C ASP A 136 -14.28 9.25 11.57
N ASP A 137 -15.02 9.17 12.68
CA ASP A 137 -14.55 9.49 14.03
C ASP A 137 -13.48 8.52 14.57
N LYS A 138 -13.30 7.36 13.93
CA LYS A 138 -12.23 6.39 14.24
C LYS A 138 -10.97 6.57 13.39
N GLY A 139 -11.00 7.48 12.41
CA GLY A 139 -9.92 7.65 11.44
C GLY A 139 -9.98 6.63 10.30
N GLU A 140 -11.16 6.09 9.99
CA GLU A 140 -11.34 5.05 8.99
C GLU A 140 -12.14 5.58 7.78
N VAL A 141 -11.82 5.06 6.60
CA VAL A 141 -12.58 5.24 5.35
C VAL A 141 -12.99 3.86 4.84
N HIS A 142 -14.27 3.67 4.58
CA HIS A 142 -14.86 2.41 4.13
C HIS A 142 -15.41 2.57 2.71
N LEU A 143 -14.58 2.22 1.72
CA LEU A 143 -14.93 2.30 0.30
C LEU A 143 -15.94 1.21 -0.04
N GLN A 144 -16.99 1.58 -0.79
CA GLN A 144 -18.02 0.69 -1.27
C GLN A 144 -17.83 0.38 -2.77
N ALA A 145 -18.60 -0.58 -3.30
CA ALA A 145 -18.51 -0.94 -4.72
C ALA A 145 -18.88 0.23 -5.64
N GLU A 146 -19.85 1.05 -5.25
CA GLU A 146 -20.29 2.25 -5.97
C GLU A 146 -19.30 3.40 -5.97
N ASP A 147 -18.34 3.43 -5.05
CA ASP A 147 -17.28 4.43 -5.00
C ASP A 147 -16.21 4.21 -6.09
N ALA A 148 -16.22 3.02 -6.72
CA ALA A 148 -15.23 2.68 -7.71
C ALA A 148 -15.37 3.52 -8.98
N LEU A 149 -14.29 4.16 -9.41
CA LEU A 149 -14.19 4.82 -10.71
C LEU A 149 -14.09 3.81 -11.85
N GLY A 150 -13.69 2.57 -11.54
CA GLY A 150 -13.65 1.47 -12.47
C GLY A 150 -13.11 0.19 -11.85
N SER A 151 -13.30 -0.91 -12.59
CA SER A 151 -12.93 -2.25 -12.17
C SER A 151 -12.68 -3.11 -13.38
N ILE A 152 -11.63 -3.92 -13.39
CA ILE A 152 -11.32 -4.89 -14.44
C ILE A 152 -10.86 -6.21 -13.84
N PRO A 153 -11.17 -7.35 -14.49
CA PRO A 153 -10.54 -8.63 -14.15
C PRO A 153 -9.03 -8.54 -14.41
N ALA A 154 -8.25 -9.02 -13.47
CA ALA A 154 -6.77 -8.93 -13.53
C ALA A 154 -6.09 -10.29 -13.79
N GLY A 155 -6.84 -11.27 -14.35
CA GLY A 155 -6.35 -12.61 -14.72
C GLY A 155 -6.28 -13.61 -13.56
N ASP A 156 -5.82 -14.84 -13.86
CA ASP A 156 -5.85 -15.99 -12.95
C ASP A 156 -4.65 -16.07 -12.02
N ILE A 157 -3.93 -15.01 -11.79
CA ILE A 157 -2.56 -15.16 -11.33
C ILE A 157 -2.37 -14.68 -9.91
N ALA A 158 -1.85 -15.58 -9.11
CA ALA A 158 -0.82 -15.42 -8.08
C ALA A 158 -1.06 -14.39 -6.97
N ILE A 159 -0.35 -14.63 -5.89
CA ILE A 159 -0.31 -13.81 -4.67
C ILE A 159 0.35 -12.46 -5.00
N PRO A 160 -0.29 -11.33 -4.70
CA PRO A 160 0.34 -10.01 -4.87
C PRO A 160 1.60 -9.88 -4.00
N GLN A 161 2.64 -9.30 -4.59
CA GLN A 161 3.95 -9.09 -3.94
C GLN A 161 4.38 -7.63 -3.98
N GLY A 162 3.48 -6.74 -4.35
CA GLY A 162 3.68 -5.32 -4.48
C GLY A 162 3.28 -4.79 -5.85
N SER A 163 3.15 -3.49 -5.94
CA SER A 163 2.78 -2.80 -7.17
C SER A 163 3.47 -1.46 -7.29
N HIS A 164 3.59 -0.98 -8.50
CA HIS A 164 4.15 0.34 -8.78
C HIS A 164 3.38 1.00 -9.93
N ILE A 165 3.18 2.31 -9.82
CA ILE A 165 2.51 3.09 -10.86
C ILE A 165 3.52 4.05 -11.47
N TYR A 166 3.67 3.98 -12.78
CA TYR A 166 4.48 4.91 -13.54
C TYR A 166 3.74 5.38 -14.79
N LYS A 167 3.46 6.66 -14.87
CA LYS A 167 2.63 7.27 -15.93
C LYS A 167 1.26 6.57 -16.03
N ASP A 168 0.98 5.95 -17.16
CA ASP A 168 -0.31 5.29 -17.46
C ASP A 168 -0.28 3.78 -17.23
N VAL A 169 0.79 3.26 -16.61
CA VAL A 169 1.00 1.83 -16.42
C VAL A 169 1.07 1.50 -14.93
N ILE A 170 0.29 0.51 -14.52
CA ILE A 170 0.45 -0.15 -13.23
C ILE A 170 1.21 -1.47 -13.41
N PHE A 171 2.30 -1.63 -12.67
CA PHE A 171 3.08 -2.86 -12.61
C PHE A 171 2.64 -3.64 -11.37
N LEU A 172 2.10 -4.84 -11.58
CA LEU A 172 1.71 -5.75 -10.51
C LEU A 172 2.77 -6.83 -10.38
N MET A 173 3.44 -6.86 -9.23
CA MET A 173 4.42 -7.88 -8.89
C MET A 173 3.69 -9.08 -8.30
N MET A 174 3.95 -10.29 -8.81
CA MET A 174 3.22 -11.49 -8.44
C MET A 174 4.15 -12.68 -8.28
N GLN A 175 3.85 -13.52 -7.29
CA GLN A 175 4.54 -14.82 -7.14
C GLN A 175 3.88 -15.86 -8.05
N ASN A 176 4.65 -16.48 -8.92
CA ASN A 176 4.14 -17.55 -9.78
C ASN A 176 4.19 -18.90 -9.02
N LEU A 177 3.03 -19.46 -8.72
CA LEU A 177 2.92 -20.77 -8.04
C LEU A 177 3.38 -21.96 -8.91
N VAL A 178 3.45 -21.82 -10.21
CA VAL A 178 3.84 -22.90 -11.14
C VAL A 178 5.28 -23.37 -10.94
N GLN A 179 6.18 -22.51 -10.46
CA GLN A 179 7.56 -22.89 -10.18
C GLN A 179 7.73 -23.77 -8.94
N GLN A 180 6.77 -23.85 -8.03
CA GLN A 180 6.84 -24.72 -6.84
C GLN A 180 6.45 -26.16 -7.11
N LEU A 181 5.74 -26.45 -8.21
CA LEU A 181 5.30 -27.80 -8.58
C LEU A 181 6.30 -28.56 -9.48
N SER A 182 7.34 -27.91 -9.96
CA SER A 182 8.31 -28.48 -10.90
C SER A 182 9.68 -28.82 -10.29
N GLN A 183 9.83 -28.77 -8.97
CA GLN A 183 11.05 -29.29 -8.33
C GLN A 183 10.93 -30.81 -8.19
N PRO A 184 11.78 -31.61 -8.84
CA PRO A 184 11.80 -33.07 -8.62
C PRO A 184 12.25 -33.35 -7.19
N ARG A 185 11.59 -34.33 -6.58
CA ARG A 185 11.96 -34.89 -5.28
C ARG A 185 13.26 -35.65 -5.36
#